data_46a2dc79348383d997f80eaa2c29a89e
#
_entry.id   46a2dc79348383d997f80eaa2c29a89e
#
_cell.length_a   1.000
_cell.length_b   1.000
_cell.length_c   1.000
_cell.angle_alpha   90.00
_cell.angle_beta   90.00
_cell.angle_gamma   90.00
#
_symmetry.space_group_name_H-M   'P 1'
#
loop_
_entity.id
_entity.type
_entity.pdbx_description
1 polymer ?
#
loop_
_entity_poly.entity_id
_entity_poly.type
_entity_poly.pdbx_seq_one_letter_code
_entity_poly.pdbx_strand_id
1 'polypeptide(L)'
;MDVSHRVNVAWMRWRVLSGVLCDRRVPIKTKGKVYKTAVRPAMAYGAEFWMIKQAHKQKLHVNEMKMLRWAAGVTRLDKVRNEYIRGSYKVAPITDKIQESRLRWYGHIMRRDEDYVVRKALALPDNKRGRGRPPATWWSTISMDLEQSQLNKETTQDRPTWRLRTRRATGTERRRLYNLLH
;
A
#
# COMPACT_ATOMS: atom_id res chain seq x y z
N MET A 1 -11.20 0.01 -12.46
CA MET A 1 -9.73 -0.05 -12.70
C MET A 1 -9.24 -1.47 -12.46
N ASP A 2 -8.42 -2.01 -13.34
CA ASP A 2 -8.04 -3.43 -13.29
C ASP A 2 -6.70 -3.63 -12.55
N VAL A 3 -6.75 -4.27 -11.39
CA VAL A 3 -5.57 -4.67 -10.61
C VAL A 3 -4.67 -5.62 -11.41
N SER A 4 -5.24 -6.42 -12.32
CA SER A 4 -4.47 -7.32 -13.20
C SER A 4 -3.54 -6.54 -14.11
N HIS A 5 -4.06 -5.46 -14.72
CA HIS A 5 -3.25 -4.58 -15.56
C HIS A 5 -2.06 -3.99 -14.79
N ARG A 6 -2.29 -3.51 -13.56
CA ARG A 6 -1.22 -2.95 -12.71
C ARG A 6 -0.16 -3.98 -12.33
N VAL A 7 -0.60 -5.20 -12.02
CA VAL A 7 0.33 -6.32 -11.77
C VAL A 7 1.17 -6.61 -13.01
N ASN A 8 0.57 -6.62 -14.20
CA ASN A 8 1.30 -6.84 -15.46
C ASN A 8 2.32 -5.73 -15.73
N VAL A 9 1.95 -4.46 -15.53
CA VAL A 9 2.89 -3.32 -15.65
C VAL A 9 4.05 -3.45 -14.66
N ALA A 10 3.77 -3.87 -13.43
CA ALA A 10 4.83 -4.12 -12.44
C ALA A 10 5.77 -5.26 -12.87
N TRP A 11 5.24 -6.34 -13.46
CA TRP A 11 6.05 -7.41 -14.02
C TRP A 11 6.90 -6.96 -15.21
N MET A 12 6.40 -6.09 -16.07
CA MET A 12 7.21 -5.50 -17.15
C MET A 12 8.38 -4.69 -16.56
N ARG A 13 8.12 -3.82 -15.58
CA ARG A 13 9.18 -3.08 -14.87
C ARG A 13 10.18 -4.00 -14.17
N TRP A 14 9.68 -5.05 -13.53
CA TRP A 14 10.53 -6.03 -12.87
C TRP A 14 11.46 -6.74 -13.86
N ARG A 15 10.96 -7.15 -15.02
CA ARG A 15 11.77 -7.79 -16.08
C ARG A 15 12.89 -6.89 -16.58
N VAL A 16 12.63 -5.61 -16.82
CA VAL A 16 13.65 -4.64 -17.22
C VAL A 16 14.77 -4.52 -16.18
N LEU A 17 14.43 -4.67 -14.90
CA LEU A 17 15.35 -4.54 -13.78
C LEU A 17 15.89 -5.89 -13.28
N SER A 18 15.57 -6.99 -13.94
CA SER A 18 15.95 -8.34 -13.50
C SER A 18 17.46 -8.53 -13.44
N GLY A 19 18.22 -7.90 -14.34
CA GLY A 19 19.69 -7.91 -14.30
C GLY A 19 20.29 -7.43 -12.98
N VAL A 20 19.65 -6.44 -12.33
CA VAL A 20 20.05 -5.95 -11.00
C VAL A 20 19.38 -6.74 -9.89
N LEU A 21 18.09 -7.03 -10.01
CA LEU A 21 17.31 -7.68 -8.97
C LEU A 21 17.70 -9.14 -8.75
N CYS A 22 18.17 -9.85 -9.80
CA CYS A 22 18.55 -11.25 -9.73
C CYS A 22 20.07 -11.47 -9.61
N ASP A 23 20.90 -10.43 -9.80
CA ASP A 23 22.35 -10.54 -9.66
C ASP A 23 22.71 -10.83 -8.19
N ARG A 24 23.41 -11.94 -7.97
CA ARG A 24 23.86 -12.38 -6.62
C ARG A 24 24.87 -11.42 -5.99
N ARG A 25 25.61 -10.65 -6.78
CA ARG A 25 26.61 -9.67 -6.31
C ARG A 25 25.96 -8.41 -5.74
N VAL A 26 24.73 -8.10 -6.13
CA VAL A 26 24.03 -6.91 -5.64
C VAL A 26 23.47 -7.17 -4.23
N PRO A 27 23.82 -6.32 -3.23
CA PRO A 27 23.32 -6.47 -1.87
C PRO A 27 21.79 -6.47 -1.80
N ILE A 28 21.21 -7.33 -0.96
CA ILE A 28 19.76 -7.50 -0.82
C ILE A 28 19.02 -6.20 -0.44
N LYS A 29 19.67 -5.34 0.36
CA LYS A 29 19.14 -4.02 0.74
C LYS A 29 19.00 -3.09 -0.48
N THR A 30 19.96 -3.14 -1.41
CA THR A 30 19.94 -2.38 -2.66
C THR A 30 18.84 -2.88 -3.58
N LYS A 31 18.69 -4.20 -3.75
CA LYS A 31 17.55 -4.80 -4.47
C LYS A 31 16.21 -4.32 -3.89
N GLY A 32 16.07 -4.30 -2.56
CA GLY A 32 14.89 -3.78 -1.89
C GLY A 32 14.64 -2.29 -2.16
N LYS A 33 15.70 -1.48 -2.31
CA LYS A 33 15.59 -0.08 -2.71
C LYS A 33 15.08 0.04 -4.15
N VAL A 34 15.67 -0.70 -5.09
CA VAL A 34 15.26 -0.74 -6.50
C VAL A 34 13.79 -1.17 -6.62
N TYR A 35 13.40 -2.24 -5.92
CA TYR A 35 12.00 -2.69 -5.91
C TYR A 35 11.04 -1.58 -5.42
N LYS A 36 11.36 -0.91 -4.30
CA LYS A 36 10.52 0.16 -3.73
C LYS A 36 10.39 1.38 -4.62
N THR A 37 11.43 1.72 -5.39
CA THR A 37 11.47 2.95 -6.19
C THR A 37 10.96 2.75 -7.61
N ALA A 38 11.11 1.58 -8.19
CA ALA A 38 10.80 1.35 -9.61
C ALA A 38 9.65 0.36 -9.85
N VAL A 39 9.59 -0.76 -9.13
CA VAL A 39 8.58 -1.81 -9.38
C VAL A 39 7.28 -1.56 -8.62
N ARG A 40 7.38 -1.32 -7.30
CA ARG A 40 6.20 -1.11 -6.44
C ARG A 40 5.32 0.07 -6.87
N PRO A 41 5.86 1.26 -7.26
CA PRO A 41 5.02 2.35 -7.71
C PRO A 41 4.17 2.02 -8.94
N ALA A 42 4.69 1.21 -9.86
CA ALA A 42 3.91 0.74 -11.02
C ALA A 42 2.72 -0.13 -10.61
N MET A 43 2.91 -0.99 -9.59
CA MET A 43 1.85 -1.85 -9.05
C MET A 43 0.80 -1.05 -8.25
N ALA A 44 1.23 -0.04 -7.50
CA ALA A 44 0.38 0.74 -6.59
C ALA A 44 -0.14 2.05 -7.21
N TYR A 45 0.10 2.31 -8.49
CA TYR A 45 -0.29 3.56 -9.14
C TYR A 45 -1.79 3.78 -9.10
N GLY A 46 -2.23 4.92 -8.57
CA GLY A 46 -3.64 5.29 -8.41
C GLY A 46 -4.37 4.49 -7.34
N ALA A 47 -3.66 3.73 -6.49
CA ALA A 47 -4.27 2.86 -5.48
C ALA A 47 -5.00 3.62 -4.37
N GLU A 48 -4.74 4.90 -4.23
CA GLU A 48 -5.44 5.82 -3.31
C GLU A 48 -6.93 5.95 -3.62
N PHE A 49 -7.32 5.76 -4.89
CA PHE A 49 -8.72 5.84 -5.34
C PHE A 49 -9.40 4.47 -5.45
N TRP A 50 -8.67 3.38 -5.20
CA TRP A 50 -9.24 2.06 -5.43
C TRP A 50 -10.15 1.61 -4.29
N MET A 51 -11.30 1.08 -4.66
CA MET A 51 -12.07 0.19 -3.79
C MET A 51 -11.40 -1.18 -3.78
N ILE A 52 -10.55 -1.44 -2.78
CA ILE A 52 -9.76 -2.65 -2.74
C ILE A 52 -10.55 -3.77 -2.04
N LYS A 53 -11.03 -4.73 -2.83
CA LYS A 53 -11.61 -5.98 -2.34
C LYS A 53 -10.51 -6.90 -1.78
N GLN A 54 -10.89 -7.84 -0.92
CA GLN A 54 -9.94 -8.81 -0.35
C GLN A 54 -9.21 -9.62 -1.43
N ALA A 55 -9.89 -10.01 -2.50
CA ALA A 55 -9.27 -10.68 -3.65
C ALA A 55 -8.17 -9.84 -4.32
N HIS A 56 -8.36 -8.51 -4.39
CA HIS A 56 -7.34 -7.59 -4.91
C HIS A 56 -6.11 -7.51 -3.99
N LYS A 57 -6.34 -7.42 -2.67
CA LYS A 57 -5.25 -7.45 -1.68
C LYS A 57 -4.43 -8.72 -1.81
N GLN A 58 -5.11 -9.86 -1.91
CA GLN A 58 -4.46 -11.16 -2.08
C GLN A 58 -3.66 -11.24 -3.38
N LYS A 59 -4.22 -10.78 -4.51
CA LYS A 59 -3.54 -10.76 -5.80
C LYS A 59 -2.25 -9.92 -5.77
N LEU A 60 -2.31 -8.72 -5.18
CA LEU A 60 -1.15 -7.85 -5.01
C LEU A 60 -0.09 -8.50 -4.12
N HIS A 61 -0.52 -9.04 -2.97
CA HIS A 61 0.37 -9.73 -2.03
C HIS A 61 1.10 -10.92 -2.66
N VAL A 62 0.37 -11.78 -3.38
CA VAL A 62 0.95 -12.96 -4.04
C VAL A 62 1.99 -12.55 -5.09
N ASN A 63 1.69 -11.53 -5.90
CA ASN A 63 2.62 -11.08 -6.94
C ASN A 63 3.84 -10.37 -6.35
N GLU A 64 3.67 -9.56 -5.29
CA GLU A 64 4.81 -9.00 -4.55
C GLU A 64 5.74 -10.12 -4.06
N MET A 65 5.17 -11.14 -3.42
CA MET A 65 5.98 -12.24 -2.88
C MET A 65 6.65 -13.08 -3.98
N LYS A 66 6.00 -13.27 -5.13
CA LYS A 66 6.63 -13.93 -6.29
C LYS A 66 7.88 -13.18 -6.74
N MET A 67 7.78 -11.85 -6.90
CA MET A 67 8.89 -10.99 -7.30
C MET A 67 10.04 -11.03 -6.30
N LEU A 68 9.75 -10.85 -5.01
CA LEU A 68 10.78 -10.83 -3.96
C LEU A 68 11.44 -12.19 -3.79
N ARG A 69 10.70 -13.30 -3.86
CA ARG A 69 11.25 -14.66 -3.80
C ARG A 69 12.17 -14.93 -4.98
N TRP A 70 11.76 -14.56 -6.19
CA TRP A 70 12.59 -14.72 -7.38
C TRP A 70 13.91 -13.96 -7.26
N ALA A 71 13.84 -12.67 -6.86
CA ALA A 71 15.04 -11.87 -6.63
C ALA A 71 15.95 -12.41 -5.51
N ALA A 72 15.38 -13.18 -4.55
CA ALA A 72 16.13 -13.85 -3.49
C ALA A 72 16.70 -15.21 -3.92
N GLY A 73 16.28 -15.74 -5.08
CA GLY A 73 16.60 -17.11 -5.48
C GLY A 73 15.95 -18.19 -4.62
N VAL A 74 14.79 -17.87 -3.98
CA VAL A 74 14.08 -18.75 -3.04
C VAL A 74 12.72 -19.14 -3.63
N THR A 75 12.41 -20.42 -3.56
CA THR A 75 11.13 -20.98 -4.00
C THR A 75 10.10 -21.06 -2.87
N ARG A 76 8.90 -21.54 -3.15
CA ARG A 76 7.91 -21.84 -2.11
C ARG A 76 8.25 -23.14 -1.36
N LEU A 77 8.97 -24.06 -2.00
CA LEU A 77 9.39 -25.33 -1.40
C LEU A 77 10.38 -25.13 -0.25
N ASP A 78 11.17 -24.05 -0.30
CA ASP A 78 12.13 -23.72 0.76
C ASP A 78 11.46 -23.28 2.07
N LYS A 79 10.13 -23.17 2.10
CA LYS A 79 9.31 -22.84 3.29
C LYS A 79 9.72 -21.58 4.04
N VAL A 80 10.49 -20.66 3.40
CA VAL A 80 10.91 -19.40 4.02
C VAL A 80 9.71 -18.50 4.24
N ARG A 81 9.55 -17.94 5.45
CA ARG A 81 8.43 -17.06 5.81
C ARG A 81 8.46 -15.74 5.02
N ASN A 82 7.28 -15.23 4.64
CA ASN A 82 7.15 -13.98 3.90
C ASN A 82 7.74 -12.78 4.66
N GLU A 83 7.57 -12.77 5.98
CA GLU A 83 8.08 -11.72 6.87
C GLU A 83 9.62 -11.66 6.83
N TYR A 84 10.27 -12.82 6.82
CA TYR A 84 11.72 -12.91 6.71
C TYR A 84 12.22 -12.32 5.39
N ILE A 85 11.60 -12.72 4.26
CA ILE A 85 11.95 -12.19 2.94
C ILE A 85 11.79 -10.68 2.90
N ARG A 86 10.61 -10.16 3.31
CA ARG A 86 10.38 -8.71 3.36
C ARG A 86 11.36 -7.99 4.28
N GLY A 87 11.64 -8.56 5.44
CA GLY A 87 12.61 -8.01 6.38
C GLY A 87 14.00 -7.86 5.78
N SER A 88 14.48 -8.89 5.06
CA SER A 88 15.78 -8.87 4.38
C SER A 88 15.86 -7.76 3.33
N TYR A 89 14.81 -7.57 2.55
CA TYR A 89 14.70 -6.47 1.55
C TYR A 89 14.37 -5.12 2.18
N LYS A 90 14.03 -5.04 3.46
CA LYS A 90 13.49 -3.86 4.14
C LYS A 90 12.26 -3.29 3.41
N VAL A 91 11.33 -4.18 3.08
CA VAL A 91 10.12 -3.90 2.31
C VAL A 91 8.89 -4.15 3.18
N ALA A 92 8.08 -3.13 3.44
CA ALA A 92 6.76 -3.30 4.06
C ALA A 92 5.78 -3.93 3.06
N PRO A 93 4.73 -4.64 3.50
CA PRO A 93 3.71 -5.19 2.61
C PRO A 93 3.11 -4.13 1.68
N ILE A 94 2.85 -4.50 0.42
CA ILE A 94 2.26 -3.58 -0.55
C ILE A 94 0.88 -3.11 -0.11
N THR A 95 0.09 -3.97 0.53
CA THR A 95 -1.23 -3.63 1.06
C THR A 95 -1.17 -2.52 2.10
N ASP A 96 -0.17 -2.55 2.98
CA ASP A 96 0.05 -1.52 4.00
C ASP A 96 0.45 -0.19 3.35
N LYS A 97 1.25 -0.24 2.29
CA LYS A 97 1.66 0.96 1.55
C LYS A 97 0.52 1.58 0.74
N ILE A 98 -0.39 0.78 0.23
CA ILE A 98 -1.61 1.25 -0.41
C ILE A 98 -2.55 1.91 0.62
N GLN A 99 -2.71 1.31 1.80
CA GLN A 99 -3.46 1.92 2.90
C GLN A 99 -2.84 3.26 3.32
N GLU A 100 -1.52 3.32 3.49
CA GLU A 100 -0.79 4.57 3.78
C GLU A 100 -1.06 5.63 2.71
N SER A 101 -0.98 5.29 1.42
CA SER A 101 -1.22 6.22 0.30
C SER A 101 -2.65 6.75 0.34
N ARG A 102 -3.64 5.87 0.57
CA ARG A 102 -5.05 6.24 0.64
C ARG A 102 -5.36 7.16 1.82
N LEU A 103 -4.84 6.86 3.01
CA LEU A 103 -4.99 7.73 4.19
C LEU A 103 -4.28 9.07 4.00
N ARG A 104 -3.11 9.08 3.36
CA ARG A 104 -2.39 10.32 3.02
C ARG A 104 -3.23 11.19 2.09
N TRP A 105 -3.82 10.61 1.07
CA TRP A 105 -4.72 11.28 0.14
C TRP A 105 -5.96 11.82 0.85
N TYR A 106 -6.62 11.00 1.67
CA TYR A 106 -7.76 11.42 2.49
C TYR A 106 -7.42 12.64 3.35
N GLY A 107 -6.31 12.60 4.09
CA GLY A 107 -5.87 13.75 4.89
C GLY A 107 -5.54 14.98 4.06
N HIS A 108 -5.05 14.80 2.82
CA HIS A 108 -4.85 15.91 1.90
C HIS A 108 -6.17 16.59 1.52
N ILE A 109 -7.19 15.83 1.16
CA ILE A 109 -8.53 16.34 0.81
C ILE A 109 -9.16 17.05 2.01
N MET A 110 -9.11 16.45 3.20
CA MET A 110 -9.75 17.00 4.41
C MET A 110 -9.13 18.33 4.89
N ARG A 111 -7.89 18.62 4.51
CA ARG A 111 -7.23 19.91 4.81
C ARG A 111 -7.47 20.98 3.75
N ARG A 112 -8.12 20.67 2.63
CA ARG A 112 -8.54 21.63 1.63
C ARG A 112 -9.82 22.34 2.05
N ASP A 113 -10.02 23.53 1.48
CA ASP A 113 -11.24 24.31 1.71
C ASP A 113 -12.50 23.53 1.35
N GLU A 114 -13.63 23.92 1.91
CA GLU A 114 -14.92 23.24 1.65
C GLU A 114 -15.34 23.35 0.19
N ASP A 115 -14.91 24.41 -0.47
CA ASP A 115 -15.16 24.65 -1.89
C ASP A 115 -14.33 23.79 -2.84
N TYR A 116 -13.35 23.05 -2.33
CA TYR A 116 -12.53 22.19 -3.17
C TYR A 116 -13.37 21.11 -3.87
N VAL A 117 -13.29 21.07 -5.20
CA VAL A 117 -14.15 20.24 -6.06
C VAL A 117 -14.21 18.78 -5.62
N VAL A 118 -13.04 18.18 -5.29
CA VAL A 118 -12.99 16.78 -4.84
C VAL A 118 -13.70 16.62 -3.48
N ARG A 119 -13.59 17.58 -2.57
CA ARG A 119 -14.29 17.55 -1.27
C ARG A 119 -15.79 17.64 -1.45
N LYS A 120 -16.29 18.52 -2.34
CA LYS A 120 -17.69 18.59 -2.73
C LYS A 120 -18.18 17.29 -3.38
N ALA A 121 -17.41 16.72 -4.32
CA ALA A 121 -17.75 15.46 -4.97
C ALA A 121 -17.85 14.29 -3.96
N LEU A 122 -16.99 14.27 -2.94
CA LEU A 122 -17.04 13.27 -1.88
C LEU A 122 -18.19 13.48 -0.88
N ALA A 123 -18.74 14.68 -0.79
CA ALA A 123 -19.88 15.02 0.06
C ALA A 123 -21.23 14.73 -0.62
N LEU A 124 -21.26 14.42 -1.92
CA LEU A 124 -22.49 14.09 -2.63
C LEU A 124 -23.15 12.86 -2.00
N PRO A 125 -24.49 12.91 -1.79
CA PRO A 125 -25.22 11.79 -1.24
C PRO A 125 -25.12 10.57 -2.18
N ASP A 126 -24.95 9.40 -1.59
CA ASP A 126 -25.06 8.14 -2.34
C ASP A 126 -26.46 8.00 -2.93
N ASN A 127 -26.56 7.74 -4.23
CA ASN A 127 -27.84 7.45 -4.87
C ASN A 127 -28.53 6.27 -4.17
N LYS A 128 -29.89 6.35 -4.01
CA LYS A 128 -30.69 5.25 -3.46
C LYS A 128 -30.41 3.98 -4.25
N ARG A 129 -29.89 2.97 -3.58
CA ARG A 129 -29.51 1.70 -4.18
C ARG A 129 -30.63 0.68 -4.06
N GLY A 130 -30.72 -0.18 -5.05
CA GLY A 130 -31.68 -1.27 -5.05
C GLY A 130 -31.44 -2.29 -3.93
N ARG A 131 -32.36 -3.26 -3.80
CA ARG A 131 -32.30 -4.35 -2.83
C ARG A 131 -31.04 -5.21 -3.06
N GLY A 132 -30.33 -5.56 -1.99
CA GLY A 132 -29.16 -6.42 -2.04
C GLY A 132 -28.02 -5.99 -1.10
N ARG A 133 -26.92 -6.75 -1.07
CA ARG A 133 -25.74 -6.40 -0.27
C ARG A 133 -25.12 -5.10 -0.80
N PRO A 134 -24.90 -4.08 0.04
CA PRO A 134 -24.25 -2.85 -0.39
C PRO A 134 -22.87 -3.15 -1.01
N PRO A 135 -22.56 -2.64 -2.21
CA PRO A 135 -21.23 -2.76 -2.76
C PRO A 135 -20.23 -2.01 -1.88
N ALA A 136 -18.99 -2.52 -1.81
CA ALA A 136 -17.92 -1.80 -1.15
C ALA A 136 -17.70 -0.45 -1.84
N THR A 137 -17.63 0.64 -1.08
CA THR A 137 -17.34 1.98 -1.57
C THR A 137 -15.95 2.42 -1.13
N TRP A 138 -15.43 3.48 -1.74
CA TRP A 138 -14.20 4.10 -1.28
C TRP A 138 -14.34 4.58 0.17
N TRP A 139 -15.50 5.15 0.52
CA TRP A 139 -15.80 5.59 1.89
C TRP A 139 -15.78 4.45 2.91
N SER A 140 -16.42 3.32 2.60
CA SER A 140 -16.38 2.16 3.50
C SER A 140 -14.96 1.65 3.70
N THR A 141 -14.11 1.75 2.67
CA THR A 141 -12.70 1.39 2.77
C THR A 141 -11.91 2.38 3.63
N ILE A 142 -12.15 3.69 3.47
CA ILE A 142 -11.52 4.73 4.30
C ILE A 142 -11.94 4.58 5.77
N SER A 143 -13.22 4.37 6.05
CA SER A 143 -13.72 4.20 7.43
C SER A 143 -13.01 3.04 8.13
N MET A 144 -12.88 1.89 7.45
CA MET A 144 -12.12 0.75 7.98
C MET A 144 -10.64 1.07 8.18
N ASP A 145 -10.03 1.82 7.27
CA ASP A 145 -8.61 2.19 7.38
C ASP A 145 -8.36 3.17 8.54
N LEU A 146 -9.29 4.10 8.79
CA LEU A 146 -9.25 5.04 9.91
C LEU A 146 -9.38 4.28 11.24
N GLU A 147 -10.36 3.40 11.35
CA GLU A 147 -10.59 2.56 12.53
C GLU A 147 -9.34 1.72 12.85
N GLN A 148 -8.81 0.98 11.86
CA GLN A 148 -7.58 0.19 12.01
C GLN A 148 -6.35 1.01 12.40
N SER A 149 -6.35 2.29 12.09
CA SER A 149 -5.25 3.21 12.39
C SER A 149 -5.51 4.06 13.64
N GLN A 150 -6.66 3.88 14.28
CA GLN A 150 -7.12 4.70 15.43
C GLN A 150 -7.06 6.20 15.10
N LEU A 151 -7.55 6.57 13.93
CA LEU A 151 -7.56 7.94 13.42
C LEU A 151 -8.99 8.45 13.24
N ASN A 152 -9.20 9.73 13.53
CA ASN A 152 -10.47 10.44 13.35
C ASN A 152 -10.30 11.53 12.28
N LYS A 153 -11.42 12.09 11.84
CA LYS A 153 -11.45 13.20 10.89
C LYS A 153 -10.70 14.43 11.43
N GLU A 154 -10.83 14.70 12.71
CA GLU A 154 -10.19 15.85 13.40
C GLU A 154 -8.65 15.77 13.36
N THR A 155 -8.08 14.57 13.52
CA THR A 155 -6.62 14.37 13.44
C THR A 155 -6.04 14.70 12.08
N THR A 156 -6.86 14.83 11.02
CA THR A 156 -6.38 15.23 9.70
C THR A 156 -5.81 16.63 9.66
N GLN A 157 -6.26 17.53 10.57
CA GLN A 157 -5.79 18.92 10.65
C GLN A 157 -4.37 19.00 11.16
N ASP A 158 -3.98 18.14 12.11
CA ASP A 158 -2.59 18.04 12.57
C ASP A 158 -1.78 17.18 11.58
N ARG A 159 -1.17 17.84 10.61
CA ARG A 159 -0.39 17.19 9.55
C ARG A 159 0.80 16.37 10.07
N PRO A 160 1.61 16.80 11.05
CA PRO A 160 2.68 16.00 11.62
C PRO A 160 2.19 14.70 12.23
N THR A 161 1.22 14.76 13.15
CA THR A 161 0.63 13.58 13.81
C THR A 161 -0.05 12.66 12.80
N TRP A 162 -0.81 13.23 11.84
CA TRP A 162 -1.41 12.45 10.75
C TRP A 162 -0.37 11.66 9.95
N ARG A 163 0.72 12.32 9.56
CA ARG A 163 1.80 11.70 8.79
C ARG A 163 2.51 10.59 9.56
N LEU A 164 2.70 10.78 10.85
CA LEU A 164 3.32 9.79 11.74
C LEU A 164 2.44 8.54 11.89
N ARG A 165 1.17 8.73 12.22
CA ARG A 165 0.22 7.63 12.46
C ARG A 165 -0.18 6.87 11.21
N THR A 166 -0.23 7.53 10.06
CA THR A 166 -0.54 6.87 8.77
C THR A 166 0.65 6.12 8.18
N ARG A 167 1.88 6.42 8.60
CA ARG A 167 3.09 5.79 8.07
C ARG A 167 3.14 4.31 8.40
N ARG A 168 3.20 3.47 7.37
CA ARG A 168 3.38 2.02 7.50
C ARG A 168 4.85 1.67 7.31
N ALA A 169 5.50 1.38 8.42
CA ALA A 169 6.92 1.05 8.48
C ALA A 169 7.16 -0.46 8.29
N THR A 170 8.36 -0.83 7.90
CA THR A 170 8.85 -2.21 7.98
C THR A 170 8.90 -2.67 9.44
N GLY A 171 8.88 -3.98 9.71
CA GLY A 171 8.85 -4.51 11.09
C GLY A 171 9.95 -3.96 12.00
N THR A 172 11.14 -3.68 11.46
CA THR A 172 12.28 -3.07 12.19
C THR A 172 12.01 -1.60 12.54
N GLU A 173 11.34 -0.86 11.66
CA GLU A 173 10.97 0.54 11.89
C GLU A 173 9.76 0.66 12.84
N ARG A 174 8.83 -0.32 12.82
CA ARG A 174 7.70 -0.37 13.79
C ARG A 174 8.20 -0.42 15.22
N ARG A 175 9.21 -1.24 15.52
CA ARG A 175 9.80 -1.32 16.85
C ARG A 175 10.41 0.01 17.29
N ARG A 176 11.09 0.73 16.37
CA ARG A 176 11.64 2.06 16.66
C ARG A 176 10.58 3.11 16.90
N LEU A 177 9.50 3.10 16.11
CA LEU A 177 8.37 4.03 16.27
C LEU A 177 7.59 3.76 17.55
N TYR A 178 7.41 2.49 17.94
CA TYR A 178 6.78 2.14 19.21
C TYR A 178 7.59 2.66 20.40
N ASN A 179 8.92 2.50 20.39
CA ASN A 179 9.81 2.97 21.45
C ASN A 179 9.96 4.51 21.49
N LEU A 180 9.53 5.24 20.46
CA LEU A 180 9.51 6.71 20.43
C LEU A 180 8.18 7.31 20.92
N LEU A 181 7.13 6.48 21.02
CA LEU A 181 5.78 6.91 21.40
C LEU A 181 5.40 6.48 22.85
N HIS A 182 6.25 5.68 23.47
CA HIS A 182 6.15 5.18 24.85
C HIS A 182 7.47 5.34 25.58
#